data_6e7215d12f8b1fdb99830f5cf7f9d3e3
#
_entry.id   6e7215d12f8b1fdb99830f5cf7f9d3e3
#
_cell.length_a   1.000
_cell.length_b   1.000
_cell.length_c   1.000
_cell.angle_alpha   90.00
_cell.angle_beta   90.00
_cell.angle_gamma   90.00
#
_symmetry.space_group_name_H-M   'P 1'
#
loop_
_entity.id
_entity.type
_entity.pdbx_description
1 polymer ?
#
loop_
_entity_poly.entity_id
_entity_poly.type
_entity_poly.pdbx_seq_one_letter_code
_entity_poly.pdbx_strand_id
1 'polypeptide(L)'
;MSSLLPPHLAERVEPKAPAPREGRFVVYWTRIAARATENPALDVALTMARQLNVPCFVYHALSERYRYASDRLHTFILEGARDLQRDLSARGIGSVFHLQRAADRRPHLLELARQAALVVTDVMPVQPLMKWDAEVAAVAPLWRVDASCLAPLWAFPRPLTRAFEFRKAAEPLWNTRLTAPWVDVEPHAPPFVPEFESLDLSRADLPALVAGCDIDHGVAPVFHTRGGTDAGLSRWSRFFEQGLSRYAKDRNDPVREGTSRISAYLHFGHLSPFRVARDCAQHRTEGAEKFLDELLTWRELAWHFCRHHPNHDEVDVLPEWSRQTLQQHERDGRAFLPSYEQLARGQTGHPLWDACQRSLLAHGELHNNVRMTWGKALIPWTRNAKEALAWLLDLNHRYALDGRDPGSYGGILWCLGALDRPFTPETKYFGGVRPRWPDEQAKRFDVAEYERRMHRPSRGTPLVVAVVGGGVAGAAAARTLSDAG
;
A
#
# COMPACT_ATOMS: atom_id res chain seq x y z
N MET A 1 -7.93 -3.22 -30.42
CA MET A 1 -6.87 -3.12 -29.38
C MET A 1 -6.07 -4.42 -29.20
N SER A 2 -6.69 -5.60 -29.29
CA SER A 2 -5.98 -6.89 -29.12
C SER A 2 -4.87 -7.18 -30.16
N SER A 3 -4.76 -6.40 -31.24
CA SER A 3 -3.73 -6.59 -32.28
C SER A 3 -2.43 -5.79 -32.01
N LEU A 4 -2.44 -4.82 -31.08
CA LEU A 4 -1.31 -3.94 -30.81
C LEU A 4 -0.41 -4.42 -29.64
N LEU A 5 -0.97 -5.21 -28.74
CA LEU A 5 -0.26 -5.69 -27.55
C LEU A 5 -0.17 -7.21 -27.50
N PRO A 6 0.92 -7.79 -26.98
CA PRO A 6 0.94 -9.20 -26.59
C PRO A 6 -0.21 -9.54 -25.62
N PRO A 7 -0.78 -10.75 -25.68
CA PRO A 7 -1.97 -11.12 -24.89
C PRO A 7 -1.81 -10.86 -23.38
N HIS A 8 -0.64 -11.17 -22.79
CA HIS A 8 -0.35 -10.99 -21.37
C HIS A 8 -0.27 -9.52 -20.93
N LEU A 9 -0.05 -8.58 -21.85
CA LEU A 9 -0.16 -7.14 -21.60
C LEU A 9 -1.56 -6.62 -21.89
N ALA A 10 -2.18 -7.10 -22.99
CA ALA A 10 -3.51 -6.65 -23.39
C ALA A 10 -4.57 -6.93 -22.32
N GLU A 11 -4.51 -8.07 -21.64
CA GLU A 11 -5.45 -8.45 -20.57
C GLU A 11 -5.38 -7.54 -19.32
N ARG A 12 -4.27 -6.78 -19.17
CA ARG A 12 -4.04 -5.87 -18.05
C ARG A 12 -4.49 -4.44 -18.33
N VAL A 13 -4.76 -4.11 -19.58
CA VAL A 13 -5.30 -2.80 -19.96
C VAL A 13 -6.80 -2.77 -19.72
N GLU A 14 -7.30 -1.65 -19.21
CA GLU A 14 -8.74 -1.46 -18.98
C GLU A 14 -9.54 -1.71 -20.27
N PRO A 15 -10.66 -2.48 -20.19
CA PRO A 15 -11.54 -2.67 -21.32
C PRO A 15 -12.08 -1.34 -21.89
N LYS A 16 -12.16 -1.22 -23.21
CA LYS A 16 -12.64 -0.02 -23.91
C LYS A 16 -11.74 1.21 -23.75
N ALA A 17 -10.45 1.01 -23.45
CA ALA A 17 -9.48 2.11 -23.46
C ALA A 17 -9.51 2.85 -24.82
N PRO A 18 -9.38 4.19 -24.85
CA PRO A 18 -9.48 4.98 -26.08
C PRO A 18 -8.34 4.65 -27.05
N ALA A 19 -8.54 4.89 -28.34
CA ALA A 19 -7.46 4.78 -29.30
C ALA A 19 -6.40 5.84 -29.04
N PRO A 20 -5.09 5.54 -29.21
CA PRO A 20 -4.05 6.56 -29.25
C PRO A 20 -4.34 7.61 -30.34
N ARG A 21 -3.78 8.81 -30.17
CA ARG A 21 -3.88 9.89 -31.16
C ARG A 21 -2.50 10.21 -31.73
N GLU A 22 -2.45 11.07 -32.73
CA GLU A 22 -1.21 11.70 -33.14
C GLU A 22 -0.62 12.53 -31.97
N GLY A 23 0.68 12.39 -31.71
CA GLY A 23 1.35 13.06 -30.61
C GLY A 23 2.85 12.83 -30.60
N ARG A 24 3.55 13.56 -29.75
CA ARG A 24 5.03 13.63 -29.77
C ARG A 24 5.72 12.46 -29.07
N PHE A 25 5.03 11.82 -28.12
CA PHE A 25 5.60 10.76 -27.26
C PHE A 25 4.49 9.95 -26.56
N VAL A 26 4.88 8.84 -25.96
CA VAL A 26 4.10 8.12 -24.95
C VAL A 26 4.62 8.49 -23.55
N VAL A 27 3.72 8.80 -22.64
CA VAL A 27 4.04 9.04 -21.22
C VAL A 27 3.62 7.84 -20.39
N TYR A 28 4.53 7.25 -19.63
CA TYR A 28 4.16 6.40 -18.52
C TYR A 28 4.10 7.24 -17.24
N TRP A 29 2.90 7.49 -16.76
CA TRP A 29 2.67 8.17 -15.50
C TRP A 29 2.62 7.14 -14.37
N THR A 30 3.75 6.95 -13.69
CA THR A 30 3.87 5.99 -12.57
C THR A 30 3.41 6.58 -11.25
N ARG A 31 2.71 5.78 -10.43
CA ARG A 31 2.18 6.18 -9.12
C ARG A 31 2.38 5.11 -8.06
N ILE A 32 2.00 3.86 -8.38
CA ILE A 32 1.97 2.74 -7.43
C ILE A 32 2.72 1.51 -7.95
N ALA A 33 3.36 1.61 -9.11
CA ALA A 33 4.26 0.60 -9.63
C ALA A 33 5.66 1.21 -9.84
N ALA A 34 6.20 1.84 -8.78
CA ALA A 34 7.47 2.57 -8.82
C ALA A 34 8.67 1.61 -8.86
N ARG A 35 8.77 0.84 -9.94
CA ARG A 35 9.86 -0.09 -10.26
C ARG A 35 10.11 -0.14 -11.76
N ALA A 36 11.36 -0.38 -12.15
CA ALA A 36 11.76 -0.44 -13.55
C ALA A 36 11.63 -1.83 -14.18
N THR A 37 11.45 -2.89 -13.38
CA THR A 37 11.36 -4.27 -13.82
C THR A 37 10.04 -4.92 -13.40
N GLU A 38 9.61 -5.94 -14.14
CA GLU A 38 8.33 -6.63 -13.91
C GLU A 38 7.16 -5.66 -13.76
N ASN A 39 7.13 -4.64 -14.63
CA ASN A 39 6.15 -3.57 -14.58
C ASN A 39 5.27 -3.56 -15.82
N PRO A 40 4.08 -4.21 -15.78
CA PRO A 40 3.18 -4.26 -16.91
C PRO A 40 2.81 -2.91 -17.52
N ALA A 41 2.68 -1.85 -16.72
CA ALA A 41 2.32 -0.54 -17.22
C ALA A 41 3.47 0.12 -18.01
N LEU A 42 4.70 -0.04 -17.54
CA LEU A 42 5.90 0.38 -18.28
C LEU A 42 6.03 -0.41 -19.59
N ASP A 43 5.82 -1.72 -19.55
CA ASP A 43 5.92 -2.59 -20.73
C ASP A 43 4.84 -2.27 -21.78
N VAL A 44 3.62 -1.94 -21.35
CA VAL A 44 2.56 -1.42 -22.24
C VAL A 44 3.00 -0.09 -22.86
N ALA A 45 3.54 0.85 -22.08
CA ALA A 45 3.99 2.14 -22.59
C ALA A 45 5.11 2.00 -23.62
N LEU A 46 6.13 1.18 -23.34
CA LEU A 46 7.25 0.91 -24.26
C LEU A 46 6.78 0.20 -25.54
N THR A 47 5.88 -0.78 -25.42
CA THR A 47 5.29 -1.48 -26.58
C THR A 47 4.51 -0.50 -27.47
N MET A 48 3.68 0.34 -26.86
CA MET A 48 2.89 1.33 -27.62
C MET A 48 3.76 2.41 -28.24
N ALA A 49 4.81 2.87 -27.57
CA ALA A 49 5.77 3.82 -28.13
C ALA A 49 6.45 3.25 -29.41
N ARG A 50 6.85 1.97 -29.36
CA ARG A 50 7.38 1.26 -30.53
C ARG A 50 6.36 1.17 -31.67
N GLN A 51 5.10 0.83 -31.37
CA GLN A 51 4.03 0.70 -32.37
C GLN A 51 3.69 2.05 -33.03
N LEU A 52 3.72 3.13 -32.26
CA LEU A 52 3.43 4.48 -32.72
C LEU A 52 4.66 5.18 -33.31
N ASN A 53 5.85 4.57 -33.25
CA ASN A 53 7.13 5.12 -33.66
C ASN A 53 7.42 6.49 -33.04
N VAL A 54 7.17 6.64 -31.74
CA VAL A 54 7.44 7.83 -30.94
C VAL A 54 8.26 7.44 -29.69
N PRO A 55 9.02 8.37 -29.09
CA PRO A 55 9.74 8.09 -27.85
C PRO A 55 8.78 7.88 -26.66
N CYS A 56 9.31 7.21 -25.62
CA CYS A 56 8.64 7.00 -24.34
C CYS A 56 9.48 7.57 -23.20
N PHE A 57 8.84 8.14 -22.20
CA PHE A 57 9.49 8.48 -20.94
C PHE A 57 8.55 8.23 -19.75
N VAL A 58 9.15 8.12 -18.56
CA VAL A 58 8.43 7.93 -17.30
C VAL A 58 8.27 9.29 -16.59
N TYR A 59 7.04 9.64 -16.26
CA TYR A 59 6.70 10.79 -15.41
C TYR A 59 6.34 10.27 -14.01
N HIS A 60 7.10 10.69 -13.01
CA HIS A 60 6.82 10.42 -11.60
C HIS A 60 6.68 11.74 -10.85
N ALA A 61 5.68 11.85 -9.99
CA ALA A 61 5.45 13.07 -9.21
C ALA A 61 5.04 12.77 -7.78
N LEU A 62 5.43 13.67 -6.89
CA LEU A 62 5.00 13.71 -5.49
C LEU A 62 4.42 15.09 -5.20
N SER A 63 3.26 15.14 -4.52
CA SER A 63 2.54 16.39 -4.25
C SER A 63 2.42 16.65 -2.76
N GLU A 64 2.69 17.88 -2.34
CA GLU A 64 2.43 18.37 -0.98
C GLU A 64 0.94 18.48 -0.65
N ARG A 65 0.05 18.47 -1.66
CA ARG A 65 -1.40 18.70 -1.49
C ARG A 65 -2.19 17.48 -1.05
N TYR A 66 -1.54 16.35 -0.89
CA TYR A 66 -2.24 15.17 -0.41
C TYR A 66 -2.62 15.36 1.06
N ARG A 67 -3.87 15.07 1.43
CA ARG A 67 -4.41 15.28 2.79
C ARG A 67 -3.54 14.69 3.91
N TYR A 68 -2.87 13.57 3.64
CA TYR A 68 -2.00 12.87 4.60
C TYR A 68 -0.52 12.99 4.24
N ALA A 69 -0.15 14.00 3.42
CA ALA A 69 1.24 14.28 3.13
C ALA A 69 2.01 14.53 4.43
N SER A 70 3.12 13.85 4.62
CA SER A 70 3.89 13.86 5.86
C SER A 70 5.35 13.53 5.59
N ASP A 71 6.23 13.83 6.55
CA ASP A 71 7.63 13.44 6.46
C ASP A 71 7.79 11.94 6.19
N ARG A 72 6.96 11.12 6.83
CA ARG A 72 6.95 9.66 6.65
C ARG A 72 6.73 9.25 5.21
N LEU A 73 5.63 9.71 4.61
CA LEU A 73 5.26 9.33 3.26
C LEU A 73 6.20 9.95 2.24
N HIS A 74 6.58 11.23 2.40
CA HIS A 74 7.49 11.92 1.50
C HIS A 74 8.86 11.26 1.49
N THR A 75 9.45 10.97 2.66
CA THR A 75 10.72 10.25 2.75
C THR A 75 10.66 8.91 2.05
N PHE A 76 9.66 8.08 2.36
CA PHE A 76 9.54 6.74 1.78
C PHE A 76 9.35 6.76 0.25
N ILE A 77 8.54 7.68 -0.26
CA ILE A 77 8.29 7.85 -1.71
C ILE A 77 9.54 8.39 -2.42
N LEU A 78 10.23 9.38 -1.84
CA LEU A 78 11.43 9.97 -2.43
C LEU A 78 12.60 8.98 -2.47
N GLU A 79 12.77 8.16 -1.44
CA GLU A 79 13.75 7.06 -1.44
C GLU A 79 13.44 6.06 -2.58
N GLY A 80 12.17 5.71 -2.76
CA GLY A 80 11.72 4.85 -3.87
C GLY A 80 11.87 5.49 -5.25
N ALA A 81 11.60 6.78 -5.36
CA ALA A 81 11.76 7.53 -6.60
C ALA A 81 13.24 7.64 -7.02
N ARG A 82 14.15 7.73 -6.04
CA ARG A 82 15.62 7.69 -6.29
C ARG A 82 16.04 6.36 -6.90
N ASP A 83 15.60 5.25 -6.32
CA ASP A 83 15.89 3.92 -6.86
C ASP A 83 15.28 3.76 -8.25
N LEU A 84 14.03 4.16 -8.45
CA LEU A 84 13.36 4.10 -9.76
C LEU A 84 14.11 4.91 -10.82
N GLN A 85 14.54 6.13 -10.52
CA GLN A 85 15.28 6.98 -11.46
C GLN A 85 16.60 6.32 -11.87
N ARG A 86 17.35 5.75 -10.92
CA ARG A 86 18.57 4.96 -11.16
C ARG A 86 18.28 3.76 -12.06
N ASP A 87 17.26 2.96 -11.73
CA ASP A 87 16.97 1.69 -12.40
C ASP A 87 16.43 1.92 -13.83
N LEU A 88 15.64 2.98 -14.05
CA LEU A 88 15.20 3.40 -15.39
C LEU A 88 16.38 3.85 -16.24
N SER A 89 17.28 4.66 -15.68
CA SER A 89 18.50 5.11 -16.37
C SER A 89 19.38 3.92 -16.78
N ALA A 90 19.54 2.92 -15.90
CA ALA A 90 20.30 1.71 -16.20
C ALA A 90 19.68 0.88 -17.35
N ARG A 91 18.35 0.98 -17.57
CA ARG A 91 17.63 0.38 -18.69
C ARG A 91 17.58 1.26 -19.95
N GLY A 92 18.20 2.44 -19.95
CA GLY A 92 18.14 3.38 -21.08
C GLY A 92 16.75 4.01 -21.27
N ILE A 93 15.97 4.14 -20.21
CA ILE A 93 14.62 4.74 -20.24
C ILE A 93 14.68 6.14 -19.64
N GLY A 94 14.22 7.14 -20.39
CA GLY A 94 14.13 8.52 -19.93
C GLY A 94 13.09 8.68 -18.82
N SER A 95 13.39 9.50 -17.82
CA SER A 95 12.46 9.76 -16.73
C SER A 95 12.57 11.19 -16.23
N VAL A 96 11.45 11.73 -15.73
CA VAL A 96 11.37 13.00 -15.04
C VAL A 96 10.72 12.81 -13.67
N PHE A 97 11.25 13.49 -12.67
CA PHE A 97 10.65 13.56 -11.35
C PHE A 97 10.23 14.97 -11.01
N HIS A 98 8.96 15.13 -10.64
CA HIS A 98 8.38 16.40 -10.25
C HIS A 98 7.94 16.41 -8.80
N LEU A 99 8.56 17.29 -7.98
CA LEU A 99 8.06 17.58 -6.63
C LEU A 99 7.13 18.78 -6.72
N GLN A 100 5.81 18.51 -6.70
CA GLN A 100 4.79 19.56 -6.78
C GLN A 100 4.68 20.29 -5.45
N ARG A 101 5.16 21.53 -5.43
CA ARG A 101 5.07 22.43 -4.28
C ARG A 101 3.68 23.07 -4.18
N ALA A 102 3.26 23.40 -2.96
CA ALA A 102 2.01 24.11 -2.72
C ALA A 102 1.97 25.49 -3.44
N ALA A 103 3.13 26.13 -3.57
CA ALA A 103 3.29 27.40 -4.27
C ALA A 103 3.29 27.26 -5.81
N ASP A 104 3.69 26.12 -6.38
CA ASP A 104 3.68 25.88 -7.81
C ASP A 104 2.39 25.14 -8.21
N ARG A 105 1.50 25.86 -8.89
CA ARG A 105 0.19 25.34 -9.31
C ARG A 105 0.15 24.95 -10.79
N ARG A 106 1.28 24.94 -11.50
CA ARG A 106 1.31 24.57 -12.92
C ARG A 106 0.89 23.10 -13.07
N PRO A 107 -0.04 22.79 -13.99
CA PRO A 107 -0.54 21.44 -14.20
C PRO A 107 0.39 20.64 -15.15
N HIS A 108 1.67 20.48 -14.80
CA HIS A 108 2.71 19.88 -15.64
C HIS A 108 2.30 18.57 -16.31
N LEU A 109 1.68 17.64 -15.57
CA LEU A 109 1.22 16.39 -16.15
C LEU A 109 0.19 16.63 -17.26
N LEU A 110 -0.76 17.55 -17.07
CA LEU A 110 -1.79 17.84 -18.07
C LEU A 110 -1.21 18.52 -19.32
N GLU A 111 -0.16 19.34 -19.14
CA GLU A 111 0.56 19.97 -20.27
C GLU A 111 1.32 18.93 -21.09
N LEU A 112 2.01 17.98 -20.44
CA LEU A 112 2.64 16.84 -21.10
C LEU A 112 1.60 15.92 -21.74
N ALA A 113 0.51 15.63 -21.06
CA ALA A 113 -0.57 14.79 -21.56
C ALA A 113 -1.19 15.36 -22.86
N ARG A 114 -1.37 16.67 -22.96
CA ARG A 114 -1.90 17.31 -24.20
C ARG A 114 -1.00 17.08 -25.41
N GLN A 115 0.30 16.89 -25.24
CA GLN A 115 1.26 16.65 -26.30
C GLN A 115 1.48 15.13 -26.57
N ALA A 116 1.01 14.27 -25.67
CA ALA A 116 1.21 12.84 -25.75
C ALA A 116 0.29 12.18 -26.81
N ALA A 117 0.83 11.20 -27.51
CA ALA A 117 0.03 10.27 -28.32
C ALA A 117 -0.82 9.35 -27.43
N LEU A 118 -0.28 9.00 -26.26
CA LEU A 118 -0.91 8.16 -25.27
C LEU A 118 -0.30 8.45 -23.89
N VAL A 119 -1.15 8.47 -22.87
CA VAL A 119 -0.73 8.36 -21.48
C VAL A 119 -1.07 6.97 -20.97
N VAL A 120 -0.09 6.27 -20.40
CA VAL A 120 -0.27 4.99 -19.71
C VAL A 120 -0.07 5.22 -18.23
N THR A 121 -0.91 4.65 -17.38
CA THR A 121 -0.75 4.73 -15.92
C THR A 121 -1.02 3.39 -15.25
N ASP A 122 -0.35 3.14 -14.14
CA ASP A 122 -0.68 2.03 -13.25
C ASP A 122 -1.94 2.34 -12.43
N VAL A 123 -2.85 1.37 -12.33
CA VAL A 123 -4.13 1.56 -11.65
C VAL A 123 -4.09 1.10 -10.20
N MET A 124 -4.62 1.93 -9.31
CA MET A 124 -5.10 1.54 -7.99
C MET A 124 -6.50 2.11 -7.81
N PRO A 125 -7.53 1.27 -7.62
CA PRO A 125 -8.92 1.69 -7.69
C PRO A 125 -9.41 2.35 -6.39
N VAL A 126 -8.70 3.39 -5.94
CA VAL A 126 -9.01 4.16 -4.73
C VAL A 126 -8.90 5.67 -4.96
N GLN A 127 -9.56 6.44 -4.11
CA GLN A 127 -9.43 7.90 -4.12
C GLN A 127 -8.11 8.33 -3.43
N PRO A 128 -7.48 9.42 -3.89
CA PRO A 128 -7.88 10.36 -4.97
C PRO A 128 -7.41 9.95 -6.37
N LEU A 129 -6.77 8.78 -6.55
CA LEU A 129 -6.14 8.37 -7.81
C LEU A 129 -7.16 8.29 -8.96
N MET A 130 -8.36 7.78 -8.67
CA MET A 130 -9.44 7.70 -9.66
C MET A 130 -9.86 9.08 -10.17
N LYS A 131 -9.86 10.10 -9.30
CA LYS A 131 -10.18 11.47 -9.70
C LYS A 131 -9.09 12.04 -10.62
N TRP A 132 -7.82 11.80 -10.30
CA TRP A 132 -6.71 12.25 -11.14
C TRP A 132 -6.70 11.56 -12.52
N ASP A 133 -7.09 10.29 -12.58
CA ASP A 133 -7.29 9.58 -13.86
C ASP A 133 -8.31 10.31 -14.73
N ALA A 134 -9.44 10.72 -14.16
CA ALA A 134 -10.48 11.43 -14.90
C ALA A 134 -9.98 12.80 -15.43
N GLU A 135 -9.16 13.51 -14.66
CA GLU A 135 -8.55 14.79 -15.08
C GLU A 135 -7.61 14.61 -16.30
N VAL A 136 -6.79 13.56 -16.29
CA VAL A 136 -5.90 13.24 -17.42
C VAL A 136 -6.70 12.74 -18.62
N ALA A 137 -7.67 11.86 -18.42
CA ALA A 137 -8.53 11.31 -19.47
C ALA A 137 -9.34 12.40 -20.20
N ALA A 138 -9.61 13.54 -19.55
CA ALA A 138 -10.29 14.68 -20.18
C ALA A 138 -9.44 15.40 -21.23
N VAL A 139 -8.10 15.23 -21.23
CA VAL A 139 -7.17 15.96 -22.11
C VAL A 139 -6.35 15.06 -23.04
N ALA A 140 -6.26 13.75 -22.75
CA ALA A 140 -5.46 12.81 -23.52
C ALA A 140 -6.06 11.40 -23.50
N PRO A 141 -5.77 10.55 -24.50
CA PRO A 141 -6.01 9.12 -24.40
C PRO A 141 -5.25 8.57 -23.18
N LEU A 142 -5.99 8.00 -22.22
CA LEU A 142 -5.43 7.39 -21.00
C LEU A 142 -5.68 5.89 -20.99
N TRP A 143 -4.63 5.09 -20.86
CA TRP A 143 -4.72 3.65 -20.62
C TRP A 143 -4.36 3.34 -19.18
N ARG A 144 -5.31 2.74 -18.47
CA ARG A 144 -5.12 2.26 -17.10
C ARG A 144 -4.70 0.79 -17.15
N VAL A 145 -3.57 0.47 -16.54
CA VAL A 145 -2.95 -0.85 -16.59
C VAL A 145 -2.80 -1.41 -15.19
N ASP A 146 -3.27 -2.64 -14.99
CA ASP A 146 -3.03 -3.37 -13.73
C ASP A 146 -1.58 -3.88 -13.66
N ALA A 147 -0.81 -3.31 -12.73
CA ALA A 147 0.56 -3.69 -12.43
C ALA A 147 0.71 -4.35 -11.04
N SER A 148 -0.40 -4.76 -10.41
CA SER A 148 -0.44 -5.13 -9.00
C SER A 148 -1.07 -6.46 -8.65
N CYS A 149 -1.91 -7.03 -9.54
CA CYS A 149 -2.59 -8.30 -9.31
C CYS A 149 -2.10 -9.37 -10.29
N LEU A 150 -1.92 -10.61 -9.83
CA LEU A 150 -1.61 -11.73 -10.72
C LEU A 150 -2.81 -12.08 -11.60
N ALA A 151 -3.99 -12.21 -11.00
CA ALA A 151 -5.22 -12.25 -11.77
C ALA A 151 -5.55 -10.82 -12.21
N PRO A 152 -5.53 -10.51 -13.52
CA PRO A 152 -5.76 -9.16 -13.99
C PRO A 152 -7.03 -8.56 -13.40
N LEU A 153 -6.94 -7.32 -12.90
CA LEU A 153 -8.05 -6.63 -12.23
C LEU A 153 -9.32 -6.58 -13.10
N TRP A 154 -9.16 -6.61 -14.42
CA TRP A 154 -10.23 -6.55 -15.40
C TRP A 154 -10.84 -7.92 -15.74
N ALA A 155 -10.25 -9.03 -15.26
CA ALA A 155 -10.73 -10.38 -15.54
C ALA A 155 -12.11 -10.69 -14.96
N PHE A 156 -12.52 -9.94 -13.93
CA PHE A 156 -13.80 -10.18 -13.23
C PHE A 156 -14.75 -9.00 -13.45
N PRO A 157 -15.71 -9.11 -14.38
CA PRO A 157 -16.61 -8.01 -14.71
C PRO A 157 -17.68 -7.72 -13.65
N ARG A 158 -17.88 -8.66 -12.70
CA ARG A 158 -18.87 -8.53 -11.61
C ARG A 158 -18.18 -8.63 -10.25
N PRO A 159 -18.71 -7.98 -9.20
CA PRO A 159 -18.16 -8.09 -7.86
C PRO A 159 -18.26 -9.53 -7.34
N LEU A 160 -17.15 -10.01 -6.77
CA LEU A 160 -17.07 -11.24 -6.01
C LEU A 160 -16.84 -10.85 -4.55
N THR A 161 -17.72 -11.25 -3.64
CA THR A 161 -17.73 -10.77 -2.27
C THR A 161 -17.22 -11.79 -1.25
N ARG A 162 -17.00 -13.04 -1.70
CA ARG A 162 -16.54 -14.13 -0.83
C ARG A 162 -15.20 -14.68 -1.28
N ALA A 163 -14.29 -14.87 -0.35
CA ALA A 163 -12.94 -15.33 -0.64
C ALA A 163 -12.90 -16.67 -1.39
N PHE A 164 -13.80 -17.62 -1.08
CA PHE A 164 -13.82 -18.92 -1.76
C PHE A 164 -14.28 -18.81 -3.22
N GLU A 165 -15.23 -17.92 -3.52
CA GLU A 165 -15.71 -17.64 -4.90
C GLU A 165 -14.61 -16.98 -5.72
N PHE A 166 -13.95 -15.98 -5.12
CA PHE A 166 -12.82 -15.29 -5.75
C PHE A 166 -11.68 -16.25 -6.04
N ARG A 167 -11.26 -17.06 -5.04
CA ARG A 167 -10.21 -18.07 -5.21
C ARG A 167 -10.54 -19.02 -6.37
N LYS A 168 -11.73 -19.59 -6.39
CA LYS A 168 -12.16 -20.52 -7.45
C LYS A 168 -12.11 -19.88 -8.84
N ALA A 169 -12.49 -18.61 -8.96
CA ALA A 169 -12.49 -17.89 -10.22
C ALA A 169 -11.08 -17.46 -10.67
N ALA A 170 -10.21 -17.12 -9.73
CA ALA A 170 -8.86 -16.59 -9.98
C ALA A 170 -7.79 -17.69 -10.13
N GLU A 171 -7.96 -18.85 -9.52
CA GLU A 171 -6.99 -19.95 -9.50
C GLU A 171 -6.48 -20.35 -10.89
N PRO A 172 -7.33 -20.51 -11.93
CA PRO A 172 -6.83 -20.82 -13.28
C PRO A 172 -5.91 -19.72 -13.83
N LEU A 173 -6.19 -18.46 -13.49
CA LEU A 173 -5.36 -17.32 -13.91
C LEU A 173 -4.04 -17.28 -13.14
N TRP A 174 -4.02 -17.59 -11.86
CA TRP A 174 -2.80 -17.65 -11.06
C TRP A 174 -1.87 -18.76 -11.56
N ASN A 175 -2.40 -19.97 -11.76
CA ASN A 175 -1.60 -21.15 -12.13
C ASN A 175 -0.80 -20.94 -13.41
N THR A 176 -1.33 -20.22 -14.39
CA THR A 176 -0.61 -19.90 -15.63
C THR A 176 0.50 -18.87 -15.44
N ARG A 177 0.43 -18.02 -14.39
CA ARG A 177 1.34 -16.89 -14.16
C ARG A 177 2.41 -17.17 -13.10
N LEU A 178 2.14 -18.11 -12.20
CA LEU A 178 3.09 -18.48 -11.14
C LEU A 178 4.34 -19.18 -11.65
N THR A 179 4.27 -19.83 -12.79
CA THR A 179 5.38 -20.60 -13.37
C THR A 179 6.15 -19.85 -14.45
N ALA A 180 5.53 -18.85 -15.08
CA ALA A 180 6.16 -18.11 -16.16
C ALA A 180 6.97 -16.92 -15.63
N PRO A 181 8.27 -16.78 -16.00
CA PRO A 181 9.02 -15.57 -15.68
C PRO A 181 8.41 -14.37 -16.40
N TRP A 182 8.49 -13.20 -15.75
CA TRP A 182 8.16 -11.96 -16.44
C TRP A 182 9.33 -11.55 -17.33
N VAL A 183 9.04 -11.19 -18.58
CA VAL A 183 10.03 -10.69 -19.53
C VAL A 183 9.75 -9.21 -19.77
N ASP A 184 10.65 -8.37 -19.30
CA ASP A 184 10.55 -6.91 -19.48
C ASP A 184 10.72 -6.51 -20.94
N VAL A 185 9.97 -5.51 -21.37
CA VAL A 185 10.06 -4.95 -22.73
C VAL A 185 11.22 -3.96 -22.79
N GLU A 186 12.14 -4.17 -23.73
CA GLU A 186 13.26 -3.26 -23.94
C GLU A 186 12.85 -1.99 -24.70
N PRO A 187 13.43 -0.81 -24.38
CA PRO A 187 13.19 0.40 -25.13
C PRO A 187 13.63 0.27 -26.59
N HIS A 188 12.90 0.84 -27.52
CA HIS A 188 13.20 0.76 -28.97
C HIS A 188 13.97 1.97 -29.48
N ALA A 189 14.12 3.02 -28.68
CA ALA A 189 14.76 4.29 -29.01
C ALA A 189 15.69 4.73 -27.86
N PRO A 190 16.65 5.61 -28.13
CA PRO A 190 17.49 6.23 -27.10
C PRO A 190 16.63 6.92 -26.01
N PRO A 191 17.18 7.11 -24.80
CA PRO A 191 16.48 7.79 -23.73
C PRO A 191 15.98 9.14 -24.18
N PHE A 192 14.71 9.41 -23.99
CA PHE A 192 14.06 10.67 -24.28
C PHE A 192 13.58 11.32 -22.98
N VAL A 193 13.85 12.61 -22.84
CA VAL A 193 13.31 13.45 -21.76
C VAL A 193 12.75 14.72 -22.40
N PRO A 194 11.49 15.09 -22.14
CA PRO A 194 10.93 16.34 -22.65
C PRO A 194 11.65 17.55 -22.00
N GLU A 195 11.47 18.73 -22.60
CA GLU A 195 11.87 19.98 -21.95
C GLU A 195 11.04 20.17 -20.67
N PHE A 196 11.63 19.80 -19.55
CA PHE A 196 10.99 19.78 -18.25
C PHE A 196 12.03 19.94 -17.15
N GLU A 197 11.76 20.80 -16.17
CA GLU A 197 12.60 20.94 -15.00
C GLU A 197 12.42 19.71 -14.08
N SER A 198 13.28 18.72 -14.23
CA SER A 198 13.27 17.48 -13.48
C SER A 198 14.24 17.54 -12.30
N LEU A 199 13.79 17.09 -11.14
CA LEU A 199 14.65 16.94 -9.99
C LEU A 199 15.54 15.70 -10.12
N ASP A 200 16.86 15.89 -10.08
CA ASP A 200 17.84 14.79 -10.00
C ASP A 200 17.93 14.29 -8.55
N LEU A 201 17.27 13.16 -8.27
CA LEU A 201 17.23 12.58 -6.95
C LEU A 201 18.54 11.87 -6.56
N SER A 202 19.42 11.56 -7.52
CA SER A 202 20.72 10.92 -7.23
C SER A 202 21.63 11.83 -6.41
N ARG A 203 21.50 13.14 -6.59
CA ARG A 203 22.31 14.18 -5.92
C ARG A 203 21.53 14.93 -4.84
N ALA A 204 20.23 14.69 -4.71
CA ALA A 204 19.38 15.43 -3.79
C ALA A 204 19.61 15.03 -2.33
N ASP A 205 19.66 15.99 -1.44
CA ASP A 205 19.51 15.78 0.00
C ASP A 205 18.04 15.56 0.32
N LEU A 206 17.61 14.29 0.44
CA LEU A 206 16.20 13.95 0.65
C LEU A 206 15.66 14.51 1.98
N PRO A 207 16.37 14.42 3.12
CA PRO A 207 15.95 15.08 4.35
C PRO A 207 15.70 16.58 4.18
N ALA A 208 16.59 17.30 3.52
CA ALA A 208 16.42 18.73 3.26
C ALA A 208 15.23 19.02 2.32
N LEU A 209 15.01 18.17 1.30
CA LEU A 209 13.83 18.27 0.43
C LEU A 209 12.53 18.10 1.22
N VAL A 210 12.45 17.10 2.09
CA VAL A 210 11.27 16.83 2.92
C VAL A 210 11.03 17.97 3.92
N ALA A 211 12.08 18.42 4.61
CA ALA A 211 11.99 19.53 5.57
C ALA A 211 11.51 20.85 4.91
N GLY A 212 11.77 21.02 3.62
CA GLY A 212 11.30 22.19 2.84
C GLY A 212 9.90 22.03 2.25
N CYS A 213 9.16 20.95 2.50
CA CYS A 213 7.79 20.75 2.02
C CYS A 213 6.77 21.35 3.00
N ASP A 214 5.61 21.78 2.47
CA ASP A 214 4.46 22.22 3.28
C ASP A 214 3.53 21.01 3.56
N ILE A 215 3.92 20.22 4.56
CA ILE A 215 3.30 18.93 4.90
C ILE A 215 3.24 18.71 6.42
N ASP A 216 2.66 17.62 6.88
CA ASP A 216 2.63 17.25 8.30
C ASP A 216 4.00 16.74 8.78
N HIS A 217 4.79 17.62 9.38
CA HIS A 217 6.08 17.30 10.00
C HIS A 217 5.95 16.59 11.35
N GLY A 218 4.75 16.46 11.90
CA GLY A 218 4.48 15.71 13.13
C GLY A 218 4.49 14.19 12.97
N VAL A 219 4.42 13.68 11.72
CA VAL A 219 4.47 12.25 11.42
C VAL A 219 5.85 11.90 10.84
N ALA A 220 6.79 11.60 11.74
CA ALA A 220 8.18 11.34 11.40
C ALA A 220 8.38 10.11 10.49
N PRO A 221 9.45 10.07 9.68
CA PRO A 221 9.86 8.89 8.92
C PRO A 221 10.03 7.66 9.80
N VAL A 222 9.84 6.48 9.23
CA VAL A 222 10.07 5.22 9.96
C VAL A 222 11.56 4.90 9.96
N PHE A 223 12.17 4.86 11.13
CA PHE A 223 13.61 4.76 11.30
C PHE A 223 14.26 3.56 10.57
N HIS A 224 13.60 2.39 10.60
CA HIS A 224 14.17 1.13 10.08
C HIS A 224 13.49 0.65 8.79
N THR A 225 12.64 1.47 8.17
CA THR A 225 11.91 1.09 6.95
C THR A 225 12.15 2.14 5.86
N ARG A 226 13.21 1.91 5.09
CA ARG A 226 13.53 2.76 3.95
C ARG A 226 12.66 2.39 2.75
N GLY A 227 12.33 3.37 1.93
CA GLY A 227 11.69 3.15 0.64
C GLY A 227 12.64 2.58 -0.42
N GLY A 228 12.09 2.19 -1.56
CA GLY A 228 12.85 1.80 -2.74
C GLY A 228 12.93 0.31 -2.99
N THR A 229 13.35 0.00 -4.21
CA THR A 229 13.44 -1.37 -4.74
C THR A 229 14.46 -2.20 -3.97
N ASP A 230 15.64 -1.65 -3.68
CA ASP A 230 16.71 -2.36 -2.98
C ASP A 230 16.29 -2.74 -1.55
N ALA A 231 15.65 -1.83 -0.84
CA ALA A 231 15.14 -2.08 0.52
C ALA A 231 14.01 -3.12 0.52
N GLY A 232 13.10 -3.05 -0.47
CA GLY A 232 12.01 -4.01 -0.65
C GLY A 232 12.53 -5.41 -0.94
N LEU A 233 13.47 -5.54 -1.87
CA LEU A 233 14.12 -6.81 -2.22
C LEU A 233 14.91 -7.41 -1.06
N SER A 234 15.69 -6.59 -0.35
CA SER A 234 16.43 -7.05 0.83
C SER A 234 15.52 -7.58 1.93
N ARG A 235 14.38 -6.90 2.18
CA ARG A 235 13.39 -7.35 3.16
C ARG A 235 12.71 -8.63 2.72
N TRP A 236 12.35 -8.74 1.45
CA TRP A 236 11.75 -9.95 0.89
C TRP A 236 12.72 -11.14 0.96
N SER A 237 13.97 -10.99 0.50
CA SER A 237 14.98 -12.06 0.53
C SER A 237 15.21 -12.59 1.95
N ARG A 238 15.34 -11.70 2.94
CA ARG A 238 15.48 -12.11 4.35
C ARG A 238 14.27 -12.92 4.82
N PHE A 239 13.05 -12.46 4.54
CA PHE A 239 11.86 -13.20 4.92
C PHE A 239 11.73 -14.53 4.18
N PHE A 240 12.02 -14.55 2.89
CA PHE A 240 12.00 -15.74 2.06
C PHE A 240 12.92 -16.83 2.63
N GLU A 241 14.15 -16.48 2.99
CA GLU A 241 15.14 -17.40 3.54
C GLU A 241 14.84 -17.84 4.97
N GLN A 242 14.41 -16.94 5.84
CA GLN A 242 14.37 -17.16 7.29
C GLN A 242 12.98 -17.29 7.87
N GLY A 243 11.94 -16.77 7.21
CA GLY A 243 10.59 -16.64 7.75
C GLY A 243 9.52 -17.43 7.01
N LEU A 244 9.64 -17.56 5.68
CA LEU A 244 8.57 -18.07 4.82
C LEU A 244 8.11 -19.49 5.23
N SER A 245 9.03 -20.41 5.49
CA SER A 245 8.72 -21.80 5.88
C SER A 245 7.93 -21.90 7.18
N ARG A 246 8.13 -20.94 8.10
CA ARG A 246 7.46 -20.88 9.41
C ARG A 246 6.22 -19.98 9.42
N TYR A 247 5.92 -19.32 8.31
CA TYR A 247 4.87 -18.30 8.24
C TYR A 247 3.51 -18.81 8.71
N ALA A 248 3.08 -20.00 8.29
CA ALA A 248 1.80 -20.58 8.71
C ALA A 248 1.65 -20.67 10.23
N LYS A 249 2.74 -21.01 10.93
CA LYS A 249 2.79 -21.17 12.38
C LYS A 249 2.92 -19.83 13.12
N ASP A 250 3.80 -18.94 12.64
CA ASP A 250 4.23 -17.77 13.41
C ASP A 250 3.42 -16.50 13.08
N ARG A 251 2.70 -16.46 11.94
CA ARG A 251 1.99 -15.27 11.42
C ARG A 251 0.93 -14.68 12.35
N ASN A 252 0.41 -15.44 13.28
CA ASN A 252 -0.65 -14.96 14.17
C ASN A 252 -0.14 -14.41 15.50
N ASP A 253 1.12 -14.59 15.82
CA ASP A 253 1.74 -14.10 17.05
C ASP A 253 2.53 -12.81 16.75
N PRO A 254 2.08 -11.65 17.22
CA PRO A 254 2.75 -10.38 16.92
C PRO A 254 4.12 -10.25 17.59
N VAL A 255 4.43 -11.10 18.59
CA VAL A 255 5.73 -11.12 19.28
C VAL A 255 6.76 -11.95 18.50
N ARG A 256 6.33 -12.94 17.71
CA ARG A 256 7.25 -13.82 16.97
C ARG A 256 7.87 -13.19 15.73
N GLU A 257 7.42 -12.02 15.31
CA GLU A 257 7.88 -11.34 14.08
C GLU A 257 7.80 -12.24 12.82
N GLY A 258 6.78 -13.11 12.78
CA GLY A 258 6.57 -14.13 11.74
C GLY A 258 5.97 -13.62 10.44
N THR A 259 6.01 -12.30 10.17
CA THR A 259 5.43 -11.67 8.97
C THR A 259 6.49 -11.06 8.08
N SER A 260 6.23 -10.97 6.77
CA SER A 260 7.18 -10.43 5.80
C SER A 260 7.40 -8.92 5.91
N ARG A 261 6.41 -8.17 6.38
CA ARG A 261 6.40 -6.69 6.47
C ARG A 261 6.70 -5.99 5.15
N ILE A 262 6.25 -6.57 4.02
CA ILE A 262 6.48 -6.02 2.67
C ILE A 262 5.29 -5.21 2.14
N SER A 263 4.22 -5.03 2.90
CA SER A 263 2.98 -4.39 2.42
C SER A 263 3.21 -2.97 1.89
N ALA A 264 4.06 -2.15 2.53
CA ALA A 264 4.42 -0.83 2.04
C ALA A 264 5.14 -0.89 0.67
N TYR A 265 6.04 -1.84 0.48
CA TYR A 265 6.75 -2.00 -0.79
C TYR A 265 5.86 -2.50 -1.91
N LEU A 266 4.86 -3.34 -1.59
CA LEU A 266 3.82 -3.75 -2.55
C LEU A 266 2.87 -2.60 -2.87
N HIS A 267 2.55 -1.77 -1.87
CA HIS A 267 1.67 -0.60 -2.03
C HIS A 267 2.24 0.44 -2.99
N PHE A 268 3.50 0.83 -2.82
CA PHE A 268 4.18 1.77 -3.71
C PHE A 268 4.82 1.11 -4.93
N GLY A 269 4.72 -0.22 -5.04
CA GLY A 269 5.23 -0.99 -6.16
C GLY A 269 6.76 -1.06 -6.26
N HIS A 270 7.48 -0.77 -5.17
CA HIS A 270 8.93 -0.95 -5.07
C HIS A 270 9.33 -2.43 -5.18
N LEU A 271 8.41 -3.34 -4.84
CA LEU A 271 8.58 -4.79 -4.96
C LEU A 271 7.47 -5.34 -5.86
N SER A 272 7.86 -6.17 -6.83
CA SER A 272 6.93 -6.83 -7.74
C SER A 272 6.12 -7.92 -7.02
N PRO A 273 4.77 -7.85 -7.01
CA PRO A 273 3.95 -8.95 -6.50
C PRO A 273 4.09 -10.22 -7.33
N PHE A 274 4.43 -10.10 -8.63
CA PHE A 274 4.67 -11.24 -9.52
C PHE A 274 5.89 -12.03 -9.09
N ARG A 275 6.99 -11.35 -8.75
CA ARG A 275 8.20 -11.96 -8.21
C ARG A 275 7.93 -12.67 -6.89
N VAL A 276 7.31 -11.97 -5.95
CA VAL A 276 6.98 -12.53 -4.62
C VAL A 276 6.15 -13.81 -4.76
N ALA A 277 5.15 -13.80 -5.64
CA ALA A 277 4.29 -14.97 -5.85
C ALA A 277 5.05 -16.13 -6.49
N ARG A 278 5.89 -15.89 -7.50
CA ARG A 278 6.71 -16.94 -8.14
C ARG A 278 7.73 -17.54 -7.18
N ASP A 279 8.40 -16.71 -6.38
CA ASP A 279 9.35 -17.18 -5.37
C ASP A 279 8.64 -18.11 -4.36
N CYS A 280 7.45 -17.73 -3.89
CA CYS A 280 6.64 -18.57 -3.01
C CYS A 280 6.20 -19.88 -3.68
N ALA A 281 5.79 -19.85 -4.94
CA ALA A 281 5.32 -21.03 -5.66
C ALA A 281 6.43 -22.08 -5.87
N GLN A 282 7.68 -21.64 -5.90
CA GLN A 282 8.85 -22.53 -5.97
C GLN A 282 9.20 -23.15 -4.61
N HIS A 283 8.74 -22.55 -3.51
CA HIS A 283 9.08 -22.95 -2.16
C HIS A 283 7.97 -23.82 -1.54
N ARG A 284 8.03 -25.13 -1.79
CA ARG A 284 6.98 -26.11 -1.41
C ARG A 284 6.90 -26.35 0.09
N THR A 285 6.36 -25.39 0.86
CA THR A 285 6.13 -25.49 2.30
C THR A 285 4.74 -24.95 2.66
N GLU A 286 4.17 -25.43 3.76
CA GLU A 286 2.90 -24.94 4.29
C GLU A 286 2.93 -23.42 4.50
N GLY A 287 4.07 -22.87 4.93
CA GLY A 287 4.27 -21.43 5.09
C GLY A 287 4.15 -20.67 3.78
N ALA A 288 4.74 -21.18 2.70
CA ALA A 288 4.66 -20.57 1.37
C ALA A 288 3.25 -20.67 0.78
N GLU A 289 2.58 -21.79 0.91
CA GLU A 289 1.18 -21.97 0.49
C GLU A 289 0.26 -21.00 1.24
N LYS A 290 0.43 -20.87 2.55
CA LYS A 290 -0.35 -19.93 3.35
C LYS A 290 -0.03 -18.47 3.00
N PHE A 291 1.22 -18.14 2.68
CA PHE A 291 1.60 -16.81 2.26
C PHE A 291 0.99 -16.45 0.90
N LEU A 292 1.01 -17.39 -0.05
CA LEU A 292 0.33 -17.25 -1.34
C LEU A 292 -1.18 -17.03 -1.18
N ASP A 293 -1.84 -17.76 -0.28
CA ASP A 293 -3.27 -17.54 0.01
C ASP A 293 -3.54 -16.10 0.49
N GLU A 294 -2.69 -15.54 1.36
CA GLU A 294 -2.84 -14.16 1.83
C GLU A 294 -2.55 -13.14 0.71
N LEU A 295 -1.53 -13.38 -0.11
CA LEU A 295 -1.13 -12.50 -1.20
C LEU A 295 -2.14 -12.51 -2.36
N LEU A 296 -2.58 -13.70 -2.77
CA LEU A 296 -3.41 -13.88 -3.98
C LEU A 296 -4.90 -13.82 -3.64
N THR A 297 -5.36 -14.53 -2.60
CA THR A 297 -6.78 -14.52 -2.27
C THR A 297 -7.19 -13.22 -1.60
N TRP A 298 -6.59 -12.90 -0.46
CA TRP A 298 -7.09 -11.81 0.38
C TRP A 298 -6.71 -10.43 -0.14
N ARG A 299 -5.47 -10.26 -0.59
CA ARG A 299 -5.03 -8.97 -1.14
C ARG A 299 -5.75 -8.66 -2.45
N GLU A 300 -5.80 -9.61 -3.41
CA GLU A 300 -6.42 -9.35 -4.70
C GLU A 300 -7.94 -9.23 -4.61
N LEU A 301 -8.59 -9.96 -3.69
CA LEU A 301 -10.01 -9.76 -3.39
C LEU A 301 -10.30 -8.32 -2.94
N ALA A 302 -9.44 -7.74 -2.09
CA ALA A 302 -9.60 -6.36 -1.65
C ALA A 302 -9.42 -5.35 -2.81
N TRP A 303 -8.47 -5.60 -3.73
CA TRP A 303 -8.30 -4.81 -4.95
C TRP A 303 -9.53 -4.89 -5.84
N HIS A 304 -10.04 -6.09 -6.05
CA HIS A 304 -11.25 -6.36 -6.80
C HIS A 304 -12.46 -5.68 -6.14
N PHE A 305 -12.59 -5.76 -4.81
CA PHE A 305 -13.64 -5.09 -4.06
C PHE A 305 -13.61 -3.56 -4.28
N CYS A 306 -12.48 -2.91 -4.08
CA CYS A 306 -12.36 -1.46 -4.28
C CYS A 306 -12.67 -1.03 -5.72
N ARG A 307 -12.30 -1.84 -6.73
CA ARG A 307 -12.66 -1.57 -8.13
C ARG A 307 -14.15 -1.52 -8.36
N HIS A 308 -14.92 -2.38 -7.72
CA HIS A 308 -16.37 -2.47 -7.88
C HIS A 308 -17.16 -1.54 -6.94
N HIS A 309 -16.49 -0.97 -5.95
CA HIS A 309 -17.11 -0.11 -4.93
C HIS A 309 -16.32 1.21 -4.81
N PRO A 310 -16.60 2.20 -5.68
CA PRO A 310 -15.88 3.49 -5.65
C PRO A 310 -16.08 4.28 -4.35
N ASN A 311 -17.15 3.96 -3.60
CA ASN A 311 -17.47 4.51 -2.27
C ASN A 311 -16.94 3.62 -1.11
N HIS A 312 -15.82 2.92 -1.32
CA HIS A 312 -15.23 1.99 -0.34
C HIS A 312 -14.77 2.64 0.98
N ASP A 313 -14.81 3.95 1.08
CA ASP A 313 -14.55 4.76 2.28
C ASP A 313 -15.84 5.18 3.02
N GLU A 314 -17.01 4.70 2.59
CA GLU A 314 -18.32 5.00 3.18
C GLU A 314 -18.96 3.74 3.80
N VAL A 315 -19.82 3.92 4.80
CA VAL A 315 -20.52 2.79 5.46
C VAL A 315 -21.51 2.10 4.54
N ASP A 316 -21.98 2.79 3.49
CA ASP A 316 -22.95 2.25 2.55
C ASP A 316 -22.41 1.11 1.70
N VAL A 317 -21.09 0.96 1.64
CA VAL A 317 -20.43 -0.17 0.96
C VAL A 317 -20.55 -1.48 1.75
N LEU A 318 -20.83 -1.41 3.05
CA LEU A 318 -21.00 -2.59 3.90
C LEU A 318 -22.23 -3.40 3.47
N PRO A 319 -22.21 -4.74 3.63
CA PRO A 319 -23.37 -5.59 3.39
C PRO A 319 -24.58 -5.10 4.22
N GLU A 320 -25.76 -5.23 3.65
CA GLU A 320 -26.99 -4.76 4.30
C GLU A 320 -27.18 -5.32 5.72
N TRP A 321 -26.93 -6.63 5.89
CA TRP A 321 -27.01 -7.27 7.21
C TRP A 321 -26.10 -6.60 8.25
N SER A 322 -24.89 -6.21 7.83
CA SER A 322 -23.92 -5.55 8.71
C SER A 322 -24.37 -4.14 9.09
N ARG A 323 -24.85 -3.37 8.11
CA ARG A 323 -25.37 -2.02 8.36
C ARG A 323 -26.55 -2.04 9.32
N GLN A 324 -27.51 -2.95 9.09
CA GLN A 324 -28.71 -3.09 9.92
C GLN A 324 -28.36 -3.49 11.36
N THR A 325 -27.52 -4.52 11.54
CA THR A 325 -27.17 -4.96 12.90
C THR A 325 -26.36 -3.91 13.65
N LEU A 326 -25.39 -3.24 13.01
CA LEU A 326 -24.62 -2.17 13.63
C LEU A 326 -25.52 -0.98 14.02
N GLN A 327 -26.47 -0.59 13.17
CA GLN A 327 -27.43 0.48 13.43
C GLN A 327 -28.36 0.14 14.60
N GLN A 328 -28.84 -1.09 14.69
CA GLN A 328 -29.67 -1.55 15.82
C GLN A 328 -28.91 -1.43 17.16
N HIS A 329 -27.63 -1.76 17.16
CA HIS A 329 -26.75 -1.73 18.33
C HIS A 329 -26.13 -0.35 18.63
N GLU A 330 -26.44 0.71 17.87
CA GLU A 330 -26.08 2.08 18.23
C GLU A 330 -26.73 2.53 19.55
N ARG A 331 -27.89 1.97 19.87
CA ARG A 331 -28.64 2.26 21.11
C ARG A 331 -28.05 1.60 22.37
N ASP A 332 -27.11 0.68 22.20
CA ASP A 332 -26.43 0.06 23.34
C ASP A 332 -25.60 1.11 24.08
N GLY A 333 -25.85 1.25 25.37
CA GLY A 333 -25.14 2.24 26.22
C GLY A 333 -23.63 1.98 26.20
N ARG A 334 -22.84 2.95 25.75
CA ARG A 334 -21.37 2.88 25.67
C ARG A 334 -20.77 3.14 27.06
N ALA A 335 -19.99 2.18 27.57
CA ALA A 335 -19.31 2.31 28.85
C ALA A 335 -18.04 3.18 28.75
N PHE A 336 -17.44 3.26 27.55
CA PHE A 336 -16.21 3.99 27.30
C PHE A 336 -16.27 4.62 25.89
N LEU A 337 -16.02 5.92 25.81
CA LEU A 337 -15.97 6.70 24.58
C LEU A 337 -14.70 7.56 24.60
N PRO A 338 -13.57 7.04 24.14
CA PRO A 338 -12.34 7.82 24.05
C PRO A 338 -12.51 8.95 23.02
N SER A 339 -11.84 10.07 23.24
CA SER A 339 -11.74 11.09 22.21
C SER A 339 -10.86 10.63 21.05
N TYR A 340 -11.07 11.24 19.88
CA TYR A 340 -10.19 10.98 18.72
C TYR A 340 -8.71 11.22 19.08
N GLU A 341 -8.41 12.25 19.86
CA GLU A 341 -7.05 12.58 20.27
C GLU A 341 -6.43 11.49 21.16
N GLN A 342 -7.18 10.91 22.09
CA GLN A 342 -6.71 9.77 22.88
C GLN A 342 -6.40 8.56 22.01
N LEU A 343 -7.24 8.27 21.02
CA LEU A 343 -6.99 7.23 20.03
C LEU A 343 -5.75 7.52 19.20
N ALA A 344 -5.66 8.73 18.65
CA ALA A 344 -4.52 9.12 17.79
C ALA A 344 -3.18 9.02 18.51
N ARG A 345 -3.15 9.32 19.81
CA ARG A 345 -1.93 9.25 20.65
C ARG A 345 -1.67 7.89 21.26
N GLY A 346 -2.57 6.91 21.14
CA GLY A 346 -2.47 5.63 21.84
C GLY A 346 -2.50 5.82 23.37
N GLN A 347 -3.46 6.58 23.84
CA GLN A 347 -3.65 6.97 25.25
C GLN A 347 -5.09 6.67 25.72
N THR A 348 -5.60 5.51 25.33
CA THR A 348 -6.93 5.06 25.75
C THR A 348 -6.94 4.45 27.16
N GLY A 349 -5.77 4.07 27.66
CA GLY A 349 -5.58 3.31 28.88
C GLY A 349 -5.70 1.81 28.72
N HIS A 350 -5.95 1.31 27.50
CA HIS A 350 -5.96 -0.13 27.21
C HIS A 350 -4.61 -0.58 26.67
N PRO A 351 -3.79 -1.35 27.41
CA PRO A 351 -2.38 -1.64 27.07
C PRO A 351 -2.18 -2.19 25.66
N LEU A 352 -2.95 -3.23 25.28
CA LEU A 352 -2.83 -3.84 23.96
C LEU A 352 -3.21 -2.85 22.85
N TRP A 353 -4.31 -2.11 23.00
CA TRP A 353 -4.76 -1.20 21.96
C TRP A 353 -3.79 -0.03 21.78
N ASP A 354 -3.30 0.52 22.89
CA ASP A 354 -2.32 1.61 22.88
C ASP A 354 -0.98 1.16 22.28
N ALA A 355 -0.54 -0.08 22.55
CA ALA A 355 0.62 -0.68 21.89
C ALA A 355 0.40 -0.86 20.37
N CYS A 356 -0.80 -1.24 19.92
CA CYS A 356 -1.14 -1.30 18.50
C CYS A 356 -1.05 0.08 17.84
N GLN A 357 -1.62 1.12 18.46
CA GLN A 357 -1.54 2.48 17.94
C GLN A 357 -0.10 3.00 17.94
N ARG A 358 0.69 2.66 18.97
CA ARG A 358 2.13 2.98 19.01
C ARG A 358 2.91 2.34 17.88
N SER A 359 2.55 1.10 17.48
CA SER A 359 3.13 0.46 16.28
C SER A 359 2.90 1.31 15.02
N LEU A 360 1.70 1.87 14.83
CA LEU A 360 1.43 2.79 13.73
C LEU A 360 2.25 4.08 13.85
N LEU A 361 2.32 4.65 15.05
CA LEU A 361 3.05 5.90 15.30
C LEU A 361 4.56 5.74 15.09
N ALA A 362 5.17 4.67 15.59
CA ALA A 362 6.61 4.46 15.55
C ALA A 362 7.10 3.74 14.29
N HIS A 363 6.34 2.74 13.84
CA HIS A 363 6.78 1.81 12.79
C HIS A 363 6.03 1.93 11.46
N GLY A 364 4.98 2.75 11.39
CA GLY A 364 4.19 2.94 10.17
C GLY A 364 3.52 1.66 9.66
N GLU A 365 3.33 0.69 10.53
CA GLU A 365 2.72 -0.61 10.21
C GLU A 365 1.96 -1.18 11.41
N LEU A 366 1.06 -2.11 11.13
CA LEU A 366 0.32 -2.82 12.16
C LEU A 366 0.23 -4.29 11.77
N HIS A 367 0.67 -5.17 12.66
CA HIS A 367 0.60 -6.62 12.46
C HIS A 367 -0.84 -7.07 12.21
N ASN A 368 -1.08 -7.87 11.18
CA ASN A 368 -2.44 -8.21 10.71
C ASN A 368 -3.36 -8.75 11.81
N ASN A 369 -2.86 -9.62 12.68
CA ASN A 369 -3.68 -10.22 13.74
C ASN A 369 -4.16 -9.16 14.75
N VAL A 370 -3.29 -8.25 15.20
CA VAL A 370 -3.68 -7.19 16.12
C VAL A 370 -4.39 -6.03 15.42
N ARG A 371 -4.22 -5.83 14.10
CA ARG A 371 -5.00 -4.86 13.32
C ARG A 371 -6.50 -5.12 13.44
N MET A 372 -6.91 -6.39 13.39
CA MET A 372 -8.32 -6.75 13.56
C MET A 372 -8.84 -6.42 14.98
N THR A 373 -8.00 -6.55 15.98
CA THR A 373 -8.35 -6.18 17.37
C THR A 373 -8.43 -4.67 17.53
N TRP A 374 -7.44 -3.95 17.01
CA TRP A 374 -7.36 -2.50 16.98
C TRP A 374 -8.60 -1.89 16.29
N GLY A 375 -8.95 -2.40 15.10
CA GLY A 375 -10.08 -1.89 14.33
C GLY A 375 -11.43 -2.21 14.96
N LYS A 376 -11.64 -3.44 15.41
CA LYS A 376 -12.92 -3.84 16.01
C LYS A 376 -13.20 -3.20 17.37
N ALA A 377 -12.19 -2.76 18.09
CA ALA A 377 -12.36 -2.01 19.33
C ALA A 377 -13.12 -0.68 19.12
N LEU A 378 -13.04 -0.08 17.93
CA LEU A 378 -13.75 1.16 17.66
C LEU A 378 -15.27 0.99 17.56
N ILE A 379 -15.79 -0.21 17.31
CA ILE A 379 -17.25 -0.44 17.29
C ILE A 379 -17.89 -0.10 18.64
N PRO A 380 -17.44 -0.65 19.80
CA PRO A 380 -17.95 -0.25 21.12
C PRO A 380 -17.44 1.13 21.59
N TRP A 381 -16.37 1.68 21.01
CA TRP A 381 -15.71 2.92 21.47
C TRP A 381 -16.14 4.17 20.70
N THR A 382 -17.05 4.05 19.76
CA THR A 382 -17.61 5.15 18.98
C THR A 382 -19.13 5.14 19.07
N ARG A 383 -19.75 6.23 18.66
CA ARG A 383 -21.23 6.39 18.74
C ARG A 383 -21.94 5.49 17.73
N ASN A 384 -21.35 5.33 16.55
CA ASN A 384 -21.94 4.59 15.43
C ASN A 384 -20.87 4.08 14.45
N ALA A 385 -21.27 3.24 13.50
CA ALA A 385 -20.39 2.65 12.50
C ALA A 385 -19.74 3.69 11.58
N LYS A 386 -20.42 4.80 11.28
CA LYS A 386 -19.89 5.88 10.44
C LYS A 386 -18.71 6.58 11.12
N GLU A 387 -18.83 6.90 12.41
CA GLU A 387 -17.73 7.46 13.19
C GLU A 387 -16.56 6.48 13.31
N ALA A 388 -16.86 5.19 13.59
CA ALA A 388 -15.85 4.14 13.65
C ALA A 388 -15.04 4.04 12.35
N LEU A 389 -15.73 3.97 11.21
CA LEU A 389 -15.07 3.88 9.89
C LEU A 389 -14.24 5.13 9.61
N ALA A 390 -14.78 6.32 9.84
CA ALA A 390 -14.08 7.58 9.59
C ALA A 390 -12.77 7.68 10.41
N TRP A 391 -12.81 7.31 11.68
CA TRP A 391 -11.63 7.35 12.55
C TRP A 391 -10.62 6.26 12.20
N LEU A 392 -11.08 5.05 11.88
CA LEU A 392 -10.20 3.97 11.43
C LEU A 392 -9.46 4.34 10.14
N LEU A 393 -10.15 4.90 9.16
CA LEU A 393 -9.54 5.35 7.92
C LEU A 393 -8.55 6.48 8.15
N ASP A 394 -8.91 7.48 8.95
CA ASP A 394 -8.03 8.62 9.22
C ASP A 394 -6.74 8.18 9.94
N LEU A 395 -6.86 7.39 11.03
CA LEU A 395 -5.70 6.88 11.77
C LEU A 395 -4.80 6.00 10.89
N ASN A 396 -5.41 5.13 10.10
CA ASN A 396 -4.66 4.24 9.22
C ASN A 396 -3.96 5.00 8.09
N HIS A 397 -4.63 5.94 7.43
CA HIS A 397 -4.06 6.71 6.31
C HIS A 397 -2.96 7.67 6.75
N ARG A 398 -3.10 8.22 7.95
CA ARG A 398 -2.14 9.15 8.53
C ARG A 398 -0.84 8.46 8.94
N TYR A 399 -0.93 7.27 9.54
CA TYR A 399 0.22 6.66 10.20
C TYR A 399 0.79 5.43 9.49
N ALA A 400 -0.01 4.64 8.78
CA ALA A 400 0.50 3.46 8.08
C ALA A 400 1.12 3.82 6.73
N LEU A 401 2.27 3.23 6.41
CA LEU A 401 2.92 3.38 5.10
C LEU A 401 2.04 2.81 3.97
N ASP A 402 1.28 1.74 4.24
CA ASP A 402 0.33 1.11 3.32
C ASP A 402 -1.12 1.55 3.51
N GLY A 403 -1.33 2.68 4.19
CA GLY A 403 -2.66 3.11 4.66
C GLY A 403 -3.75 3.20 3.59
N ARG A 404 -3.37 3.50 2.34
CA ARG A 404 -4.28 3.64 1.19
C ARG A 404 -4.34 2.42 0.29
N ASP A 405 -3.65 1.34 0.63
CA ASP A 405 -3.72 0.11 -0.17
C ASP A 405 -5.15 -0.47 -0.14
N PRO A 406 -5.68 -0.99 -1.26
CA PRO A 406 -6.95 -1.71 -1.24
C PRO A 406 -7.02 -2.82 -0.19
N GLY A 407 -5.90 -3.53 0.07
CA GLY A 407 -5.80 -4.50 1.15
C GLY A 407 -6.01 -3.90 2.54
N SER A 408 -5.59 -2.65 2.73
CA SER A 408 -5.80 -1.90 3.98
C SER A 408 -7.27 -1.50 4.15
N TYR A 409 -7.92 -1.00 3.08
CA TYR A 409 -9.38 -0.76 3.08
C TYR A 409 -10.15 -2.05 3.36
N GLY A 410 -9.82 -3.15 2.68
CA GLY A 410 -10.44 -4.45 2.91
C GLY A 410 -10.36 -4.90 4.37
N GLY A 411 -9.20 -4.73 5.02
CA GLY A 411 -8.98 -5.05 6.42
C GLY A 411 -9.82 -4.19 7.37
N ILE A 412 -9.92 -2.88 7.11
CA ILE A 412 -10.75 -1.95 7.90
C ILE A 412 -12.23 -2.27 7.74
N LEU A 413 -12.69 -2.41 6.52
CA LEU A 413 -14.10 -2.73 6.24
C LEU A 413 -14.50 -4.10 6.79
N TRP A 414 -13.57 -5.07 6.82
CA TRP A 414 -13.82 -6.35 7.47
C TRP A 414 -14.04 -6.21 8.98
N CYS A 415 -13.43 -5.24 9.64
CA CYS A 415 -13.74 -4.96 11.04
C CYS A 415 -15.23 -4.64 11.24
N LEU A 416 -15.87 -4.06 10.24
CA LEU A 416 -17.29 -3.68 10.24
C LEU A 416 -18.20 -4.70 9.53
N GLY A 417 -17.68 -5.88 9.15
CA GLY A 417 -18.48 -6.98 8.58
C GLY A 417 -18.45 -7.12 7.06
N ALA A 418 -17.72 -6.26 6.31
CA ALA A 418 -17.51 -6.50 4.88
C ALA A 418 -16.75 -7.82 4.65
N LEU A 419 -17.05 -8.50 3.54
CA LEU A 419 -16.43 -9.78 3.15
C LEU A 419 -16.63 -10.93 4.18
N ASP A 420 -17.54 -10.76 5.14
CA ASP A 420 -17.85 -11.71 6.20
C ASP A 420 -19.33 -12.15 6.14
N ARG A 421 -19.76 -12.95 7.08
CA ARG A 421 -21.13 -13.42 7.26
C ARG A 421 -21.64 -13.04 8.65
N PRO A 422 -22.96 -12.95 8.86
CA PRO A 422 -23.50 -12.74 10.20
C PRO A 422 -23.15 -13.91 11.13
N PHE A 423 -22.85 -13.57 12.38
CA PHE A 423 -22.58 -14.49 13.48
C PHE A 423 -23.76 -14.49 14.46
N THR A 424 -24.10 -15.66 14.98
CA THR A 424 -25.15 -15.86 15.97
C THR A 424 -24.59 -16.59 17.20
N PRO A 425 -25.05 -16.29 18.40
CA PRO A 425 -25.99 -15.21 18.73
C PRO A 425 -25.39 -13.83 18.55
N GLU A 426 -26.22 -12.81 18.33
CA GLU A 426 -25.77 -11.42 18.33
C GLU A 426 -25.19 -11.00 19.68
N THR A 427 -24.21 -10.10 19.64
CA THR A 427 -23.53 -9.62 20.84
C THR A 427 -23.66 -8.10 20.98
N LYS A 428 -23.66 -7.63 22.22
CA LYS A 428 -23.73 -6.19 22.53
C LYS A 428 -22.68 -5.43 21.72
N TYR A 429 -23.05 -4.29 21.17
CA TYR A 429 -22.32 -3.38 20.27
C TYR A 429 -22.06 -3.91 18.87
N PHE A 430 -21.71 -5.19 18.73
CA PHE A 430 -21.34 -5.81 17.45
C PHE A 430 -22.53 -6.35 16.66
N GLY A 431 -23.63 -6.67 17.37
CA GLY A 431 -24.73 -7.41 16.75
C GLY A 431 -24.23 -8.72 16.12
N GLY A 432 -24.56 -8.92 14.85
CA GLY A 432 -24.08 -10.07 14.06
C GLY A 432 -22.66 -9.92 13.51
N VAL A 433 -21.96 -8.80 13.72
CA VAL A 433 -20.54 -8.70 13.36
C VAL A 433 -19.72 -9.48 14.38
N ARG A 434 -18.81 -10.33 13.89
CA ARG A 434 -17.96 -11.15 14.75
C ARG A 434 -17.20 -10.32 15.77
N PRO A 435 -17.42 -10.49 17.07
CA PRO A 435 -16.76 -9.70 18.11
C PRO A 435 -15.27 -10.03 18.19
N ARG A 436 -14.47 -9.06 18.61
CA ARG A 436 -13.05 -9.24 18.91
C ARG A 436 -12.63 -8.24 19.97
N TRP A 437 -12.73 -8.66 21.21
CA TRP A 437 -12.42 -7.81 22.36
C TRP A 437 -10.91 -7.73 22.59
N PRO A 438 -10.36 -6.53 22.84
CA PRO A 438 -8.94 -6.38 23.15
C PRO A 438 -8.49 -7.20 24.36
N ASP A 439 -9.28 -7.25 25.45
CA ASP A 439 -8.98 -8.04 26.65
C ASP A 439 -8.87 -9.56 26.38
N GLU A 440 -9.70 -10.08 25.49
CA GLU A 440 -9.63 -11.50 25.11
C GLU A 440 -8.40 -11.81 24.25
N GLN A 441 -8.03 -10.87 23.40
CA GLN A 441 -6.83 -11.02 22.57
C GLN A 441 -5.55 -10.84 23.38
N ALA A 442 -5.56 -9.99 24.39
CA ALA A 442 -4.44 -9.83 25.32
C ALA A 442 -4.04 -11.11 26.05
N LYS A 443 -4.95 -12.09 26.18
CA LYS A 443 -4.65 -13.39 26.78
C LYS A 443 -3.91 -14.37 25.87
N ARG A 444 -3.73 -14.03 24.58
CA ARG A 444 -3.22 -14.97 23.55
C ARG A 444 -1.72 -14.88 23.31
N PHE A 445 -1.07 -13.81 23.76
CA PHE A 445 0.36 -13.58 23.64
C PHE A 445 0.84 -12.61 24.72
N ASP A 446 2.14 -12.47 24.86
CA ASP A 446 2.75 -11.56 25.84
C ASP A 446 2.59 -10.10 25.40
N VAL A 447 1.58 -9.42 25.97
CA VAL A 447 1.28 -8.00 25.67
C VAL A 447 2.40 -7.10 26.18
N ALA A 448 3.01 -7.39 27.31
CA ALA A 448 4.09 -6.57 27.88
C ALA A 448 5.32 -6.62 26.96
N GLU A 449 5.67 -7.79 26.43
CA GLU A 449 6.72 -7.93 25.42
C GLU A 449 6.36 -7.20 24.13
N TYR A 450 5.10 -7.33 23.65
CA TYR A 450 4.65 -6.60 22.47
C TYR A 450 4.77 -5.10 22.68
N GLU A 451 4.29 -4.58 23.80
CA GLU A 451 4.37 -3.16 24.16
C GLU A 451 5.83 -2.69 24.21
N ARG A 452 6.71 -3.44 24.88
CA ARG A 452 8.14 -3.13 24.94
C ARG A 452 8.77 -3.02 23.54
N ARG A 453 8.41 -3.91 22.62
CA ARG A 453 8.88 -3.84 21.23
C ARG A 453 8.34 -2.64 20.47
N MET A 454 7.14 -2.20 20.75
CA MET A 454 6.55 -1.02 20.09
C MET A 454 7.19 0.29 20.55
N HIS A 455 7.93 0.28 21.67
CA HIS A 455 8.75 1.42 22.10
C HIS A 455 10.15 1.46 21.46
N ARG A 456 10.59 0.39 20.82
CA ARG A 456 11.91 0.34 20.20
C ARG A 456 11.93 1.12 18.89
N PRO A 457 13.04 1.82 18.56
CA PRO A 457 13.21 2.48 17.26
C PRO A 457 13.19 1.50 16.09
N SER A 458 13.65 0.27 16.31
CA SER A 458 13.66 -0.79 15.31
C SER A 458 12.93 -2.03 15.80
N ARG A 459 11.97 -2.48 15.01
CA ARG A 459 11.22 -3.69 15.28
C ARG A 459 11.93 -4.90 14.68
N GLY A 460 12.25 -5.88 15.51
CA GLY A 460 12.73 -7.20 15.10
C GLY A 460 14.16 -7.29 14.54
N THR A 461 14.88 -6.18 14.35
CA THR A 461 16.28 -6.19 13.93
C THR A 461 17.12 -5.53 15.02
N PRO A 462 18.16 -6.20 15.54
CA PRO A 462 19.09 -5.56 16.47
C PRO A 462 19.70 -4.31 15.85
N LEU A 463 19.66 -3.20 16.57
CA LEU A 463 20.34 -1.97 16.17
C LEU A 463 21.69 -1.91 16.88
N VAL A 464 22.72 -1.57 16.12
CA VAL A 464 23.99 -1.15 16.69
C VAL A 464 24.03 0.37 16.62
N VAL A 465 23.98 1.01 17.77
CA VAL A 465 24.04 2.48 17.88
C VAL A 465 25.34 2.89 18.53
N ALA A 466 26.14 3.67 17.81
CA ALA A 466 27.34 4.29 18.36
C ALA A 466 26.98 5.66 18.99
N VAL A 467 27.18 5.82 20.28
CA VAL A 467 27.03 7.10 20.96
C VAL A 467 28.42 7.74 21.04
N VAL A 468 28.61 8.84 20.33
CA VAL A 468 29.89 9.59 20.33
C VAL A 468 29.78 10.76 21.29
N GLY A 469 30.59 10.72 22.37
CA GLY A 469 30.66 11.75 23.40
C GLY A 469 30.41 11.21 24.80
N GLY A 470 31.36 11.49 25.72
CA GLY A 470 31.32 11.03 27.12
C GLY A 470 30.68 12.02 28.10
N GLY A 471 30.07 13.11 27.62
CA GLY A 471 29.35 14.08 28.44
C GLY A 471 27.96 13.63 28.87
N VAL A 472 27.27 14.45 29.66
CA VAL A 472 25.92 14.17 30.20
C VAL A 472 24.91 13.82 29.09
N ALA A 473 24.97 14.51 27.97
CA ALA A 473 24.08 14.24 26.83
C ALA A 473 24.34 12.86 26.22
N GLY A 474 25.60 12.46 26.02
CA GLY A 474 25.96 11.15 25.51
C GLY A 474 25.58 10.02 26.47
N ALA A 475 25.81 10.21 27.77
CA ALA A 475 25.41 9.25 28.82
C ALA A 475 23.86 9.09 28.88
N ALA A 476 23.13 10.20 28.80
CA ALA A 476 21.67 10.18 28.76
C ALA A 476 21.14 9.46 27.50
N ALA A 477 21.73 9.76 26.33
CA ALA A 477 21.36 9.09 25.09
C ALA A 477 21.62 7.57 25.14
N ALA A 478 22.81 7.16 25.63
CA ALA A 478 23.17 5.75 25.77
C ALA A 478 22.23 5.02 26.74
N ARG A 479 21.87 5.65 27.86
CA ARG A 479 20.90 5.10 28.82
C ARG A 479 19.51 4.96 28.21
N THR A 480 19.01 6.01 27.55
CA THR A 480 17.69 5.98 26.88
C THR A 480 17.62 4.87 25.82
N LEU A 481 18.69 4.72 25.03
CA LEU A 481 18.77 3.66 24.01
C LEU A 481 18.84 2.27 24.65
N SER A 482 19.59 2.11 25.74
CA SER A 482 19.67 0.85 26.48
C SER A 482 18.33 0.47 27.12
N ASP A 483 17.60 1.44 27.69
CA ASP A 483 16.30 1.23 28.32
C ASP A 483 15.21 0.93 27.28
N ALA A 484 15.40 1.38 26.03
CA ALA A 484 14.52 1.09 24.89
C ALA A 484 14.78 -0.29 24.24
N GLY A 485 15.85 -0.98 24.61
CA GLY A 485 16.24 -2.31 24.12
C GLY A 485 16.89 -2.27 22.76
#